data_59db50bd93594cb87697a665851bb0bb
#
_entry.id   59db50bd93594cb87697a665851bb0bb
#
_cell.length_a   1.000
_cell.length_b   1.000
_cell.length_c   1.000
_cell.angle_alpha   90.00
_cell.angle_beta   90.00
_cell.angle_gamma   90.00
#
_symmetry.space_group_name_H-M   'P 1'
#
loop_
_entity.id
_entity.type
_entity.pdbx_description
1 polymer ?
#
loop_
_entity_poly.entity_id
_entity_poly.type
_entity_poly.pdbx_seq_one_letter_code
_entity_poly.pdbx_strand_id
1 'polypeptide(L)'
;MPTITTKDGTEIFYKDWGSGQPIVFSHGWPLSADDWDTQMLFFLGHGFRVVAHDRRGHGRSSQGGIGHDMDHYADDLAALELKNAVHVGHSTGGGEVVHYIARHGESRVAKAAILSAVPRLMVRTAANPGGLPKEVFDGLQAQLAANRSQFYQDLASGPFYGYNRPGAKSSEAVIQNWWRQGMMGGAKAHYDGIVAFSQTDFTEDLKKITVPVLVMHGDDDQIVPYADSGPLSAKLLKNGTLKTYKGFPHGMPTTEAATINAERRASPRRRAVFVAAVGQRPQPWLAYRRGRGPPYA
;
A
#
# COMPACT_ATOMS: atom_id res chain seq x y z
N MET A 1 -4.73 -22.22 3.35
CA MET A 1 -4.00 -20.97 3.10
C MET A 1 -3.50 -20.47 4.45
N PRO A 2 -2.31 -19.87 4.58
CA PRO A 2 -1.83 -19.43 5.87
C PRO A 2 -2.69 -18.26 6.39
N THR A 3 -3.16 -18.40 7.62
CA THR A 3 -3.93 -17.39 8.36
C THR A 3 -3.36 -17.22 9.76
N ILE A 4 -3.55 -16.03 10.34
CA ILE A 4 -3.39 -15.80 11.78
C ILE A 4 -4.76 -15.42 12.35
N THR A 5 -5.03 -15.80 13.58
CA THR A 5 -6.24 -15.40 14.30
C THR A 5 -5.91 -14.23 15.24
N THR A 6 -6.59 -13.13 15.06
CA THR A 6 -6.45 -11.94 15.93
C THR A 6 -7.14 -12.15 17.29
N LYS A 7 -6.95 -11.21 18.22
CA LYS A 7 -7.54 -11.30 19.57
C LYS A 7 -9.08 -11.31 19.58
N ASP A 8 -9.70 -10.70 18.58
CA ASP A 8 -11.16 -10.66 18.42
C ASP A 8 -11.71 -11.83 17.57
N GLY A 9 -10.85 -12.80 17.21
CA GLY A 9 -11.24 -14.00 16.46
C GLY A 9 -11.27 -13.82 14.94
N THR A 10 -10.84 -12.66 14.42
CA THR A 10 -10.75 -12.43 12.97
C THR A 10 -9.58 -13.21 12.39
N GLU A 11 -9.80 -13.97 11.32
CA GLU A 11 -8.74 -14.64 10.58
C GLU A 11 -8.19 -13.73 9.50
N ILE A 12 -6.90 -13.46 9.56
CA ILE A 12 -6.16 -12.64 8.58
C ILE A 12 -5.31 -13.55 7.71
N PHE A 13 -5.62 -13.59 6.43
CA PHE A 13 -4.80 -14.28 5.43
C PHE A 13 -3.50 -13.50 5.18
N TYR A 14 -2.41 -14.23 4.98
CA TYR A 14 -1.14 -13.62 4.56
C TYR A 14 -0.33 -14.51 3.62
N LYS A 15 0.52 -13.90 2.81
CA LYS A 15 1.60 -14.51 2.05
C LYS A 15 2.90 -14.27 2.81
N ASP A 16 3.81 -15.25 2.85
CA ASP A 16 5.10 -15.14 3.52
C ASP A 16 6.14 -15.98 2.77
N TRP A 17 7.05 -15.31 2.10
CA TRP A 17 8.03 -15.97 1.22
C TRP A 17 9.46 -15.50 1.53
N GLY A 18 10.40 -16.44 1.43
CA GLY A 18 11.83 -16.18 1.59
C GLY A 18 12.30 -16.12 3.02
N SER A 19 13.47 -15.51 3.19
CA SER A 19 14.15 -15.36 4.49
C SER A 19 14.92 -14.04 4.53
N GLY A 20 15.43 -13.66 5.68
CA GLY A 20 16.15 -12.39 5.85
C GLY A 20 15.31 -11.29 6.49
N GLN A 21 15.67 -10.02 6.26
CA GLN A 21 14.92 -8.90 6.83
C GLN A 21 13.50 -8.87 6.25
N PRO A 22 12.45 -8.84 7.11
CA PRO A 22 11.07 -8.80 6.62
C PRO A 22 10.73 -7.45 5.98
N ILE A 23 10.02 -7.52 4.85
CA ILE A 23 9.27 -6.40 4.29
C ILE A 23 7.80 -6.82 4.35
N VAL A 24 6.96 -6.03 5.00
CA VAL A 24 5.51 -6.26 5.05
C VAL A 24 4.78 -5.22 4.23
N PHE A 25 3.82 -5.68 3.42
CA PHE A 25 3.07 -4.86 2.50
C PHE A 25 1.60 -4.78 2.92
N SER A 26 1.12 -3.55 3.12
CA SER A 26 -0.27 -3.20 3.40
C SER A 26 -0.91 -2.60 2.15
N HIS A 27 -1.95 -3.27 1.62
CA HIS A 27 -2.59 -2.91 0.35
C HIS A 27 -3.55 -1.71 0.47
N GLY A 28 -3.84 -1.07 -0.67
CA GLY A 28 -4.86 -0.03 -0.79
C GLY A 28 -6.29 -0.59 -0.74
N TRP A 29 -7.27 0.27 -0.49
CA TRP A 29 -8.68 -0.06 -0.63
C TRP A 29 -9.06 -0.13 -2.12
N PRO A 30 -9.90 -1.07 -2.56
CA PRO A 30 -10.47 -2.26 -1.90
C PRO A 30 -9.70 -3.55 -2.24
N LEU A 31 -8.38 -3.47 -2.38
CA LEU A 31 -7.52 -4.50 -2.93
C LEU A 31 -7.21 -5.64 -1.93
N SER A 32 -6.17 -6.40 -2.20
CA SER A 32 -5.70 -7.52 -1.41
C SER A 32 -4.17 -7.62 -1.46
N ALA A 33 -3.59 -8.61 -0.80
CA ALA A 33 -2.17 -8.92 -0.89
C ALA A 33 -1.68 -9.20 -2.33
N ASP A 34 -2.60 -9.53 -3.24
CA ASP A 34 -2.27 -9.83 -4.64
C ASP A 34 -1.79 -8.58 -5.42
N ASP A 35 -2.15 -7.38 -4.96
CA ASP A 35 -1.69 -6.13 -5.55
C ASP A 35 -0.17 -5.95 -5.44
N TRP A 36 0.45 -6.62 -4.46
CA TRP A 36 1.85 -6.54 -4.16
C TRP A 36 2.73 -7.63 -4.81
N ASP A 37 2.16 -8.53 -5.63
CA ASP A 37 2.90 -9.68 -6.18
C ASP A 37 4.16 -9.27 -6.95
N THR A 38 4.10 -8.18 -7.72
CA THR A 38 5.26 -7.67 -8.45
C THR A 38 6.37 -7.20 -7.52
N GLN A 39 6.04 -6.46 -6.46
CA GLN A 39 6.98 -6.00 -5.45
C GLN A 39 7.53 -7.17 -4.63
N MET A 40 6.66 -8.09 -4.22
CA MET A 40 7.06 -9.28 -3.47
C MET A 40 8.09 -10.11 -4.24
N LEU A 41 7.83 -10.42 -5.51
CA LEU A 41 8.77 -11.16 -6.36
C LEU A 41 10.09 -10.40 -6.56
N PHE A 42 10.02 -9.08 -6.74
CA PHE A 42 11.21 -8.25 -6.86
C PHE A 42 12.09 -8.31 -5.60
N PHE A 43 11.52 -8.06 -4.42
CA PHE A 43 12.28 -8.07 -3.16
C PHE A 43 12.71 -9.47 -2.72
N LEU A 44 11.91 -10.50 -3.00
CA LEU A 44 12.28 -11.90 -2.81
C LEU A 44 13.56 -12.21 -3.61
N GLY A 45 13.63 -11.79 -4.88
CA GLY A 45 14.83 -11.91 -5.72
C GLY A 45 16.04 -11.12 -5.20
N HIS A 46 15.84 -10.18 -4.27
CA HIS A 46 16.91 -9.42 -3.61
C HIS A 46 17.24 -9.92 -2.19
N GLY A 47 16.76 -11.10 -1.80
CA GLY A 47 17.12 -11.77 -0.54
C GLY A 47 16.37 -11.26 0.69
N PHE A 48 15.21 -10.64 0.52
CA PHE A 48 14.32 -10.26 1.61
C PHE A 48 13.30 -11.37 1.90
N ARG A 49 12.82 -11.45 3.14
CA ARG A 49 11.54 -12.10 3.46
C ARG A 49 10.43 -11.12 3.13
N VAL A 50 9.46 -11.54 2.33
CA VAL A 50 8.36 -10.68 1.88
C VAL A 50 7.04 -11.21 2.44
N VAL A 51 6.29 -10.35 3.11
CA VAL A 51 5.00 -10.67 3.72
C VAL A 51 3.96 -9.69 3.19
N ALA A 52 2.80 -10.17 2.80
CA ALA A 52 1.66 -9.33 2.46
C ALA A 52 0.39 -9.96 3.01
N HIS A 53 -0.49 -9.19 3.61
CA HIS A 53 -1.73 -9.69 4.18
C HIS A 53 -2.95 -9.11 3.45
N ASP A 54 -4.04 -9.84 3.48
CA ASP A 54 -5.35 -9.29 3.15
C ASP A 54 -5.92 -8.66 4.43
N ARG A 55 -6.19 -7.36 4.41
CA ARG A 55 -6.82 -6.66 5.56
C ARG A 55 -8.14 -7.32 5.90
N ARG A 56 -8.58 -7.29 7.17
CA ARG A 56 -9.92 -7.76 7.54
C ARG A 56 -10.99 -7.22 6.60
N GLY A 57 -11.94 -8.07 6.22
CA GLY A 57 -12.98 -7.72 5.26
C GLY A 57 -12.55 -7.64 3.81
N HIS A 58 -11.28 -7.89 3.50
CA HIS A 58 -10.72 -7.86 2.14
C HIS A 58 -10.21 -9.24 1.73
N GLY A 59 -10.23 -9.51 0.43
CA GLY A 59 -9.65 -10.71 -0.15
C GLY A 59 -10.08 -12.01 0.54
N ARG A 60 -9.12 -12.74 1.11
CA ARG A 60 -9.26 -14.06 1.73
C ARG A 60 -9.40 -14.01 3.26
N SER A 61 -9.27 -12.82 3.86
CA SER A 61 -9.48 -12.62 5.30
C SER A 61 -10.95 -12.68 5.67
N SER A 62 -11.26 -12.90 6.96
CA SER A 62 -12.62 -12.90 7.49
C SER A 62 -13.39 -11.64 7.11
N GLN A 63 -14.62 -11.81 6.64
CA GLN A 63 -15.50 -10.75 6.17
C GLN A 63 -16.60 -10.45 7.20
N GLY A 64 -16.20 -10.12 8.43
CA GLY A 64 -17.12 -9.71 9.50
C GLY A 64 -17.84 -8.39 9.20
N GLY A 65 -18.86 -8.08 10.00
CA GLY A 65 -19.66 -6.84 9.85
C GLY A 65 -19.14 -5.64 10.64
N ILE A 66 -18.08 -5.77 11.42
CA ILE A 66 -17.54 -4.74 12.35
C ILE A 66 -16.01 -4.70 12.31
N GLY A 67 -15.44 -3.65 12.92
CA GLY A 67 -13.98 -3.49 13.05
C GLY A 67 -13.30 -2.99 11.78
N HIS A 68 -14.04 -2.32 10.89
CA HIS A 68 -13.49 -1.77 9.66
C HIS A 68 -13.02 -0.32 9.86
N ASP A 69 -12.06 -0.14 10.77
CA ASP A 69 -11.44 1.14 11.12
C ASP A 69 -9.92 0.99 11.28
N MET A 70 -9.21 2.11 11.40
CA MET A 70 -7.76 2.11 11.44
C MET A 70 -7.18 1.48 12.70
N ASP A 71 -7.90 1.53 13.84
CA ASP A 71 -7.47 0.88 15.07
C ASP A 71 -7.38 -0.63 14.89
N HIS A 72 -8.43 -1.25 14.37
CA HIS A 72 -8.46 -2.69 14.10
C HIS A 72 -7.47 -3.09 13.01
N TYR A 73 -7.30 -2.28 11.95
CA TYR A 73 -6.31 -2.56 10.90
C TYR A 73 -4.88 -2.54 11.46
N ALA A 74 -4.56 -1.60 12.35
CA ALA A 74 -3.26 -1.55 13.02
C ALA A 74 -3.05 -2.74 13.97
N ASP A 75 -4.08 -3.16 14.69
CA ASP A 75 -4.04 -4.32 15.59
C ASP A 75 -3.87 -5.64 14.81
N ASP A 76 -4.49 -5.78 13.64
CA ASP A 76 -4.30 -6.92 12.74
C ASP A 76 -2.86 -7.00 12.20
N LEU A 77 -2.30 -5.85 11.80
CA LEU A 77 -0.91 -5.79 11.35
C LEU A 77 0.06 -6.17 12.49
N ALA A 78 -0.26 -5.76 13.73
CA ALA A 78 0.53 -6.13 14.91
C ALA A 78 0.51 -7.64 15.19
N ALA A 79 -0.57 -8.33 14.87
CA ALA A 79 -0.73 -9.77 15.07
C ALA A 79 0.20 -10.61 14.18
N LEU A 80 0.76 -10.07 13.10
CA LEU A 80 1.82 -10.73 12.31
C LEU A 80 3.14 -10.89 13.07
N GLU A 81 3.33 -10.21 14.19
CA GLU A 81 4.48 -10.29 15.11
C GLU A 81 5.87 -10.15 14.46
N LEU A 82 5.95 -9.47 13.32
CA LEU A 82 7.21 -9.25 12.61
C LEU A 82 8.15 -8.34 13.43
N LYS A 83 9.45 -8.65 13.40
CA LYS A 83 10.50 -7.89 14.12
C LYS A 83 11.48 -7.32 13.11
N ASN A 84 12.00 -6.12 13.40
CA ASN A 84 12.95 -5.41 12.54
C ASN A 84 12.45 -5.32 11.08
N ALA A 85 11.12 -5.15 10.91
CA ALA A 85 10.47 -5.16 9.62
C ALA A 85 10.50 -3.79 8.94
N VAL A 86 10.54 -3.80 7.63
CA VAL A 86 10.24 -2.62 6.81
C VAL A 86 8.75 -2.66 6.46
N HIS A 87 8.02 -1.64 6.84
CA HIS A 87 6.59 -1.54 6.56
C HIS A 87 6.35 -0.70 5.29
N VAL A 88 5.61 -1.26 4.35
CA VAL A 88 5.28 -0.63 3.07
C VAL A 88 3.77 -0.56 2.92
N GLY A 89 3.22 0.64 2.75
CA GLY A 89 1.78 0.82 2.62
C GLY A 89 1.41 1.68 1.42
N HIS A 90 0.41 1.24 0.64
CA HIS A 90 -0.17 1.99 -0.46
C HIS A 90 -1.55 2.53 -0.07
N SER A 91 -1.81 3.80 -0.38
CA SER A 91 -3.14 4.39 -0.17
C SER A 91 -3.63 4.22 1.29
N THR A 92 -4.76 3.57 1.51
CA THR A 92 -5.27 3.17 2.83
C THR A 92 -4.24 2.39 3.65
N GLY A 93 -3.45 1.50 2.99
CA GLY A 93 -2.37 0.77 3.64
C GLY A 93 -1.25 1.65 4.18
N GLY A 94 -1.04 2.84 3.60
CA GLY A 94 -0.14 3.83 4.17
C GLY A 94 -0.67 4.44 5.47
N GLY A 95 -1.99 4.65 5.56
CA GLY A 95 -2.65 5.03 6.82
C GLY A 95 -2.53 3.94 7.88
N GLU A 96 -2.78 2.69 7.52
CA GLU A 96 -2.60 1.52 8.38
C GLU A 96 -1.17 1.43 8.94
N VAL A 97 -0.14 1.60 8.12
CA VAL A 97 1.27 1.59 8.54
C VAL A 97 1.57 2.74 9.51
N VAL A 98 1.13 3.95 9.21
CA VAL A 98 1.33 5.13 10.08
C VAL A 98 0.65 4.91 11.43
N HIS A 99 -0.59 4.45 11.42
CA HIS A 99 -1.36 4.20 12.64
C HIS A 99 -0.79 3.04 13.47
N TYR A 100 -0.35 1.96 12.80
CA TYR A 100 0.33 0.85 13.46
C TYR A 100 1.58 1.30 14.22
N ILE A 101 2.45 2.09 13.59
CA ILE A 101 3.69 2.57 14.22
C ILE A 101 3.38 3.46 15.42
N ALA A 102 2.40 4.37 15.28
CA ALA A 102 2.02 5.29 16.36
C ALA A 102 1.34 4.60 17.55
N ARG A 103 0.56 3.54 17.29
CA ARG A 103 -0.24 2.80 18.27
C ARG A 103 0.57 1.71 18.98
N HIS A 104 1.37 0.95 18.25
CA HIS A 104 2.15 -0.19 18.77
C HIS A 104 3.62 0.13 19.03
N GLY A 105 4.08 1.32 18.66
CA GLY A 105 5.45 1.77 18.83
C GLY A 105 6.43 1.23 17.77
N GLU A 106 7.66 1.69 17.86
CA GLU A 106 8.70 1.49 16.84
C GLU A 106 9.62 0.28 17.10
N SER A 107 9.47 -0.41 18.23
CA SER A 107 10.43 -1.46 18.66
C SER A 107 10.56 -2.62 17.67
N ARG A 108 9.57 -2.82 16.81
CA ARG A 108 9.54 -3.87 15.78
C ARG A 108 9.80 -3.34 14.37
N VAL A 109 9.93 -2.01 14.21
CA VAL A 109 9.98 -1.32 12.91
C VAL A 109 11.39 -0.88 12.59
N ALA A 110 11.93 -1.32 11.47
CA ALA A 110 13.22 -0.83 10.99
C ALA A 110 13.07 0.50 10.24
N LYS A 111 12.08 0.58 9.36
CA LYS A 111 11.79 1.70 8.47
C LYS A 111 10.35 1.59 7.95
N ALA A 112 9.85 2.66 7.32
CA ALA A 112 8.61 2.60 6.57
C ALA A 112 8.72 3.27 5.20
N ALA A 113 7.83 2.86 4.28
CA ALA A 113 7.57 3.55 3.02
C ALA A 113 6.06 3.66 2.81
N ILE A 114 5.57 4.84 2.49
CA ILE A 114 4.16 5.10 2.22
C ILE A 114 4.03 5.67 0.80
N LEU A 115 3.18 5.00 -0.01
CA LEU A 115 3.03 5.27 -1.43
C LEU A 115 1.62 5.77 -1.72
N SER A 116 1.47 6.94 -2.35
CA SER A 116 0.14 7.54 -2.67
C SER A 116 -0.82 7.42 -1.48
N ALA A 117 -0.32 7.68 -0.28
CA ALA A 117 -0.97 7.30 0.98
C ALA A 117 -1.98 8.33 1.46
N VAL A 118 -3.01 7.87 2.17
CA VAL A 118 -4.10 8.72 2.69
C VAL A 118 -3.73 9.71 3.80
N PRO A 119 -2.67 9.52 4.66
CA PRO A 119 -2.29 10.54 5.62
C PRO A 119 -1.88 11.87 4.94
N ARG A 120 -2.14 13.01 5.58
CA ARG A 120 -2.53 13.14 7.01
C ARG A 120 -4.05 12.98 7.26
N LEU A 121 -4.91 13.58 6.46
CA LEU A 121 -6.38 13.53 6.56
C LEU A 121 -6.96 13.86 5.19
N MET A 122 -7.89 13.05 4.68
CA MET A 122 -8.46 13.29 3.36
C MET A 122 -9.66 14.23 3.41
N VAL A 123 -10.54 14.09 4.41
CA VAL A 123 -11.75 14.91 4.50
C VAL A 123 -11.43 16.35 4.90
N ARG A 124 -12.16 17.29 4.29
CA ARG A 124 -12.09 18.70 4.65
C ARG A 124 -12.65 18.94 6.04
N THR A 125 -11.86 19.63 6.87
CA THR A 125 -12.25 20.10 8.21
C THR A 125 -11.66 21.49 8.44
N ALA A 126 -11.99 22.12 9.57
CA ALA A 126 -11.36 23.38 9.96
C ALA A 126 -9.82 23.24 10.09
N ALA A 127 -9.34 22.07 10.54
CA ALA A 127 -7.90 21.76 10.64
C ALA A 127 -7.28 21.30 9.31
N ASN A 128 -8.10 20.92 8.32
CA ASN A 128 -7.68 20.47 7.00
C ASN A 128 -8.50 21.17 5.88
N PRO A 129 -8.30 22.48 5.66
CA PRO A 129 -9.11 23.22 4.69
C PRO A 129 -8.86 22.80 3.22
N GLY A 130 -7.71 22.21 2.92
CA GLY A 130 -7.38 21.68 1.59
C GLY A 130 -8.01 20.31 1.29
N GLY A 131 -8.54 19.62 2.29
CA GLY A 131 -9.14 18.29 2.12
C GLY A 131 -10.37 18.27 1.20
N LEU A 132 -10.74 17.09 0.75
CA LEU A 132 -11.92 16.89 -0.08
C LEU A 132 -13.22 17.05 0.72
N PRO A 133 -14.28 17.61 0.13
CA PRO A 133 -15.58 17.68 0.77
C PRO A 133 -16.06 16.29 1.21
N LYS A 134 -16.78 16.21 2.35
CA LYS A 134 -17.32 14.93 2.86
C LYS A 134 -18.25 14.26 1.83
N GLU A 135 -18.98 15.06 1.08
CA GLU A 135 -19.91 14.64 0.03
C GLU A 135 -19.23 13.78 -1.06
N VAL A 136 -17.94 13.97 -1.29
CA VAL A 136 -17.15 13.11 -2.20
C VAL A 136 -17.14 11.67 -1.69
N PHE A 137 -16.87 11.48 -0.40
CA PHE A 137 -16.80 10.16 0.23
C PHE A 137 -18.19 9.54 0.42
N ASP A 138 -19.19 10.34 0.76
CA ASP A 138 -20.61 9.90 0.80
C ASP A 138 -21.04 9.42 -0.60
N GLY A 139 -20.60 10.10 -1.67
CA GLY A 139 -20.83 9.70 -3.06
C GLY A 139 -20.15 8.36 -3.43
N LEU A 140 -18.92 8.10 -2.92
CA LEU A 140 -18.25 6.81 -3.11
C LEU A 140 -19.04 5.68 -2.42
N GLN A 141 -19.52 5.92 -1.18
CA GLN A 141 -20.36 4.95 -0.47
C GLN A 141 -21.68 4.68 -1.19
N ALA A 142 -22.33 5.71 -1.72
CA ALA A 142 -23.57 5.58 -2.48
C ALA A 142 -23.36 4.76 -3.77
N GLN A 143 -22.29 5.03 -4.52
CA GLN A 143 -21.95 4.28 -5.74
C GLN A 143 -21.66 2.80 -5.43
N LEU A 144 -20.90 2.54 -4.37
CA LEU A 144 -20.61 1.18 -3.91
C LEU A 144 -21.91 0.44 -3.54
N ALA A 145 -22.81 1.10 -2.81
CA ALA A 145 -24.07 0.50 -2.39
C ALA A 145 -25.01 0.26 -3.59
N ALA A 146 -25.01 1.14 -4.59
CA ALA A 146 -25.87 1.04 -5.76
C ALA A 146 -25.42 -0.08 -6.71
N ASN A 147 -24.15 -0.10 -7.08
CA ASN A 147 -23.57 -1.13 -7.97
C ASN A 147 -22.05 -1.22 -7.78
N ARG A 148 -21.62 -2.00 -6.81
CA ARG A 148 -20.20 -2.20 -6.46
C ARG A 148 -19.36 -2.66 -7.66
N SER A 149 -19.91 -3.54 -8.47
CA SER A 149 -19.21 -4.12 -9.62
C SER A 149 -18.87 -3.04 -10.67
N GLN A 150 -19.84 -2.22 -11.04
CA GLN A 150 -19.64 -1.13 -12.00
C GLN A 150 -18.74 -0.05 -11.42
N PHE A 151 -18.95 0.34 -10.17
CA PHE A 151 -18.14 1.33 -9.48
C PHE A 151 -16.64 0.95 -9.49
N TYR A 152 -16.31 -0.30 -9.22
CA TYR A 152 -14.93 -0.78 -9.27
C TYR A 152 -14.35 -0.81 -10.68
N GLN A 153 -15.17 -1.15 -11.66
CA GLN A 153 -14.77 -1.09 -13.07
C GLN A 153 -14.43 0.34 -13.48
N ASP A 154 -15.27 1.31 -13.10
CA ASP A 154 -15.09 2.72 -13.44
C ASP A 154 -13.83 3.31 -12.77
N LEU A 155 -13.57 2.97 -11.50
CA LEU A 155 -12.36 3.41 -10.80
C LEU A 155 -11.09 2.90 -11.46
N ALA A 156 -11.03 1.60 -11.77
CA ALA A 156 -9.86 0.96 -12.33
C ALA A 156 -9.60 1.38 -13.78
N SER A 157 -10.66 1.53 -14.60
CA SER A 157 -10.56 1.98 -16.00
C SER A 157 -10.32 3.48 -16.15
N GLY A 158 -10.40 4.24 -15.06
CA GLY A 158 -10.34 5.69 -15.06
C GLY A 158 -9.26 6.25 -14.12
N PRO A 159 -9.66 6.90 -13.02
CA PRO A 159 -8.76 7.73 -12.23
C PRO A 159 -7.71 6.97 -11.43
N PHE A 160 -7.94 5.70 -11.07
CA PHE A 160 -7.00 4.97 -10.21
C PHE A 160 -5.63 4.76 -10.89
N TYR A 161 -5.64 4.38 -12.16
CA TYR A 161 -4.44 4.19 -12.97
C TYR A 161 -4.16 5.34 -13.95
N GLY A 162 -4.96 6.41 -13.90
CA GLY A 162 -4.84 7.53 -14.82
C GLY A 162 -5.20 7.18 -16.28
N TYR A 163 -5.95 6.09 -16.49
CA TYR A 163 -6.35 5.64 -17.83
C TYR A 163 -7.36 6.58 -18.51
N ASN A 164 -7.97 7.50 -17.77
CA ASN A 164 -8.79 8.57 -18.26
C ASN A 164 -7.99 9.78 -18.80
N ARG A 165 -6.65 9.76 -18.73
CA ARG A 165 -5.83 10.84 -19.27
C ARG A 165 -5.65 10.71 -20.80
N PRO A 166 -5.57 11.84 -21.53
CA PRO A 166 -5.30 11.80 -22.96
C PRO A 166 -4.01 11.05 -23.28
N GLY A 167 -4.09 10.08 -24.21
CA GLY A 167 -2.95 9.27 -24.64
C GLY A 167 -2.54 8.16 -23.67
N ALA A 168 -3.25 7.96 -22.55
CA ALA A 168 -2.99 6.85 -21.65
C ALA A 168 -3.18 5.49 -22.36
N LYS A 169 -2.28 4.55 -22.08
CA LYS A 169 -2.37 3.18 -22.58
C LYS A 169 -2.99 2.30 -21.49
N SER A 170 -4.28 2.06 -21.57
CA SER A 170 -4.98 1.18 -20.66
C SER A 170 -4.56 -0.27 -20.85
N SER A 171 -4.62 -1.04 -19.76
CA SER A 171 -4.43 -2.49 -19.76
C SER A 171 -5.65 -3.16 -19.18
N GLU A 172 -6.40 -3.85 -20.02
CA GLU A 172 -7.59 -4.59 -19.60
C GLU A 172 -7.25 -5.63 -18.52
N ALA A 173 -6.11 -6.30 -18.63
CA ALA A 173 -5.67 -7.27 -17.64
C ALA A 173 -5.44 -6.63 -16.25
N VAL A 174 -4.91 -5.40 -16.20
CA VAL A 174 -4.71 -4.65 -14.96
C VAL A 174 -6.06 -4.23 -14.36
N ILE A 175 -6.97 -3.73 -15.21
CA ILE A 175 -8.32 -3.34 -14.81
C ILE A 175 -9.09 -4.54 -14.22
N GLN A 176 -9.08 -5.67 -14.91
CA GLN A 176 -9.75 -6.89 -14.48
C GLN A 176 -9.13 -7.47 -13.19
N ASN A 177 -7.82 -7.42 -13.02
CA ASN A 177 -7.17 -7.85 -11.79
C ASN A 177 -7.54 -6.96 -10.60
N TRP A 178 -7.62 -5.65 -10.79
CA TRP A 178 -8.10 -4.70 -9.77
C TRP A 178 -9.55 -4.98 -9.38
N TRP A 179 -10.42 -5.10 -10.39
CA TRP A 179 -11.84 -5.41 -10.21
C TRP A 179 -12.03 -6.73 -9.46
N ARG A 180 -11.33 -7.79 -9.88
CA ARG A 180 -11.36 -9.10 -9.24
C ARG A 180 -11.02 -9.00 -7.75
N GLN A 181 -9.95 -8.30 -7.42
CA GLN A 181 -9.52 -8.11 -6.02
C GLN A 181 -10.60 -7.37 -5.22
N GLY A 182 -11.14 -6.29 -5.76
CA GLY A 182 -12.24 -5.58 -5.12
C GLY A 182 -13.48 -6.45 -4.90
N MET A 183 -13.85 -7.27 -5.87
CA MET A 183 -15.02 -8.15 -5.77
C MET A 183 -14.83 -9.32 -4.79
N MET A 184 -13.59 -9.72 -4.48
CA MET A 184 -13.29 -10.76 -3.47
C MET A 184 -13.58 -10.30 -2.04
N GLY A 185 -13.50 -9.01 -1.74
CA GLY A 185 -13.74 -8.49 -0.39
C GLY A 185 -15.22 -8.31 -0.06
N GLY A 186 -15.51 -8.11 1.22
CA GLY A 186 -16.86 -7.87 1.75
C GLY A 186 -17.39 -6.47 1.45
N ALA A 187 -18.63 -6.38 0.96
CA ALA A 187 -19.26 -5.08 0.64
C ALA A 187 -19.33 -4.15 1.86
N LYS A 188 -19.67 -4.70 3.05
CA LYS A 188 -19.73 -3.94 4.30
C LYS A 188 -18.37 -3.37 4.70
N ALA A 189 -17.32 -4.19 4.64
CA ALA A 189 -15.96 -3.78 4.93
C ALA A 189 -15.48 -2.67 4.01
N HIS A 190 -15.79 -2.77 2.73
CA HIS A 190 -15.42 -1.74 1.76
C HIS A 190 -16.22 -0.46 1.95
N TYR A 191 -17.52 -0.56 2.32
CA TYR A 191 -18.36 0.59 2.63
C TYR A 191 -17.84 1.35 3.85
N ASP A 192 -17.56 0.66 4.95
CA ASP A 192 -17.02 1.26 6.17
C ASP A 192 -15.57 1.73 5.99
N GLY A 193 -14.79 0.99 5.21
CA GLY A 193 -13.42 1.35 4.87
C GLY A 193 -13.29 2.74 4.23
N ILE A 194 -14.32 3.21 3.50
CA ILE A 194 -14.34 4.57 2.96
C ILE A 194 -14.31 5.60 4.10
N VAL A 195 -15.04 5.37 5.19
CA VAL A 195 -15.00 6.22 6.39
C VAL A 195 -13.61 6.13 7.05
N ALA A 196 -13.10 4.91 7.22
CA ALA A 196 -11.81 4.67 7.85
C ALA A 196 -10.67 5.43 7.18
N PHE A 197 -10.52 5.33 5.85
CA PHE A 197 -9.42 6.00 5.16
C PHE A 197 -9.62 7.50 4.98
N SER A 198 -10.87 7.98 4.93
CA SER A 198 -11.15 9.39 4.61
C SER A 198 -11.24 10.29 5.84
N GLN A 199 -11.69 9.76 6.99
CA GLN A 199 -12.02 10.55 8.17
C GLN A 199 -11.04 10.35 9.34
N THR A 200 -10.10 9.41 9.27
CA THR A 200 -9.06 9.27 10.28
C THR A 200 -8.02 10.37 10.12
N ASP A 201 -7.76 11.13 11.19
CA ASP A 201 -6.71 12.14 11.25
C ASP A 201 -5.42 11.52 11.78
N PHE A 202 -4.44 11.36 10.89
CA PHE A 202 -3.12 10.80 11.22
C PHE A 202 -2.09 11.87 11.62
N THR A 203 -2.52 13.12 11.86
CA THR A 203 -1.59 14.24 12.14
C THR A 203 -0.71 13.94 13.35
N GLU A 204 -1.30 13.50 14.46
CA GLU A 204 -0.54 13.20 15.67
C GLU A 204 0.25 11.88 15.55
N ASP A 205 -0.23 10.93 14.76
CA ASP A 205 0.49 9.69 14.48
C ASP A 205 1.79 9.97 13.72
N LEU A 206 1.74 10.77 12.65
CA LEU A 206 2.92 11.17 11.88
C LEU A 206 3.98 11.86 12.74
N LYS A 207 3.56 12.75 13.66
CA LYS A 207 4.48 13.47 14.56
C LYS A 207 5.19 12.56 15.56
N LYS A 208 4.60 11.41 15.93
CA LYS A 208 5.22 10.44 16.86
C LYS A 208 6.35 9.66 16.21
N ILE A 209 6.28 9.42 14.89
CA ILE A 209 7.19 8.53 14.16
C ILE A 209 8.60 9.12 14.08
N THR A 210 9.60 8.33 14.53
CA THR A 210 11.02 8.68 14.52
C THR A 210 11.86 7.80 13.61
N VAL A 211 11.40 6.60 13.24
CA VAL A 211 12.08 5.77 12.25
C VAL A 211 12.09 6.46 10.88
N PRO A 212 13.06 6.13 10.01
CA PRO A 212 13.07 6.67 8.65
C PRO A 212 11.82 6.28 7.87
N VAL A 213 11.14 7.27 7.27
CA VAL A 213 9.97 7.07 6.41
C VAL A 213 10.21 7.68 5.04
N LEU A 214 10.09 6.85 4.01
CA LEU A 214 10.07 7.30 2.62
C LEU A 214 8.61 7.56 2.20
N VAL A 215 8.29 8.79 1.83
CA VAL A 215 7.00 9.19 1.28
C VAL A 215 7.13 9.28 -0.24
N MET A 216 6.41 8.42 -0.97
CA MET A 216 6.41 8.34 -2.42
C MET A 216 5.04 8.73 -2.95
N HIS A 217 4.97 9.71 -3.86
CA HIS A 217 3.67 10.19 -4.35
C HIS A 217 3.77 10.68 -5.78
N GLY A 218 2.80 10.30 -6.62
CA GLY A 218 2.66 10.83 -7.97
C GLY A 218 1.94 12.18 -7.97
N ASP A 219 2.39 13.14 -8.76
CA ASP A 219 1.77 14.46 -8.79
C ASP A 219 0.52 14.53 -9.68
N ASP A 220 0.18 13.44 -10.40
CA ASP A 220 -1.09 13.25 -11.12
C ASP A 220 -2.04 12.24 -10.42
N ASP A 221 -1.90 12.07 -9.11
CA ASP A 221 -2.77 11.23 -8.31
C ASP A 221 -4.18 11.87 -8.20
N GLN A 222 -5.17 11.23 -8.85
CA GLN A 222 -6.56 11.69 -8.90
C GLN A 222 -7.42 11.13 -7.76
N ILE A 223 -6.88 10.23 -6.94
CA ILE A 223 -7.59 9.58 -5.82
C ILE A 223 -7.20 10.23 -4.48
N VAL A 224 -5.91 10.36 -4.25
CA VAL A 224 -5.36 11.04 -3.08
C VAL A 224 -4.56 12.25 -3.57
N PRO A 225 -5.13 13.47 -3.56
CA PRO A 225 -4.47 14.63 -4.12
C PRO A 225 -3.10 14.87 -3.52
N TYR A 226 -2.08 14.95 -4.38
CA TYR A 226 -0.68 15.09 -3.97
C TYR A 226 -0.46 16.24 -2.98
N ALA A 227 -1.02 17.43 -3.28
CA ALA A 227 -0.80 18.61 -2.48
C ALA A 227 -1.32 18.49 -1.04
N ASP A 228 -2.36 17.68 -0.84
CA ASP A 228 -3.04 17.52 0.44
C ASP A 228 -2.56 16.30 1.25
N SER A 229 -1.63 15.50 0.70
CA SER A 229 -1.12 14.29 1.33
C SER A 229 0.41 14.24 1.42
N GLY A 230 1.10 13.78 0.38
CA GLY A 230 2.52 13.44 0.41
C GLY A 230 3.43 14.51 1.02
N PRO A 231 3.40 15.78 0.53
CA PRO A 231 4.21 16.86 1.08
C PRO A 231 3.88 17.19 2.53
N LEU A 232 2.59 17.13 2.90
CA LEU A 232 2.13 17.43 4.27
C LEU A 232 2.55 16.33 5.24
N SER A 233 2.42 15.08 4.84
CA SER A 233 2.88 13.93 5.64
C SER A 233 4.39 13.99 5.87
N ALA A 234 5.18 14.25 4.82
CA ALA A 234 6.63 14.34 4.93
C ALA A 234 7.10 15.46 5.87
N LYS A 235 6.35 16.59 5.95
CA LYS A 235 6.65 17.69 6.87
C LYS A 235 6.38 17.36 8.34
N LEU A 236 5.42 16.47 8.61
CA LEU A 236 5.06 16.08 9.98
C LEU A 236 5.98 15.02 10.55
N LEU A 237 6.52 14.16 9.70
CA LEU A 237 7.46 13.10 10.06
C LEU A 237 8.80 13.68 10.53
N LYS A 238 9.34 13.19 11.66
CA LYS A 238 10.66 13.62 12.17
C LYS A 238 11.81 13.23 11.26
N ASN A 239 11.69 12.09 10.57
CA ASN A 239 12.70 11.55 9.65
C ASN A 239 12.04 11.14 8.32
N GLY A 240 11.28 12.07 7.73
CA GLY A 240 10.58 11.88 6.47
C GLY A 240 11.43 12.28 5.26
N THR A 241 11.39 11.48 4.20
CA THR A 241 11.97 11.82 2.89
C THR A 241 10.87 11.76 1.83
N LEU A 242 10.59 12.90 1.19
CA LEU A 242 9.61 12.97 0.10
C LEU A 242 10.27 12.65 -1.23
N LYS A 243 9.62 11.79 -2.01
CA LYS A 243 9.91 11.52 -3.40
C LYS A 243 8.67 11.74 -4.24
N THR A 244 8.69 12.73 -5.11
CA THR A 244 7.62 13.04 -6.06
C THR A 244 7.89 12.39 -7.41
N TYR A 245 6.87 11.81 -8.02
CA TYR A 245 6.91 11.21 -9.34
C TYR A 245 6.02 12.00 -10.29
N LYS A 246 6.65 12.66 -11.28
CA LYS A 246 5.95 13.53 -12.22
C LYS A 246 5.06 12.73 -13.17
N GLY A 247 3.77 13.06 -13.18
CA GLY A 247 2.77 12.44 -14.05
C GLY A 247 2.33 11.03 -13.64
N PHE A 248 2.75 10.53 -12.47
CA PHE A 248 2.35 9.19 -12.02
C PHE A 248 0.98 9.23 -11.35
N PRO A 249 0.13 8.23 -11.65
CA PRO A 249 -1.21 8.09 -11.09
C PRO A 249 -1.18 7.46 -9.69
N HIS A 250 -2.36 7.33 -9.07
CA HIS A 250 -2.54 6.66 -7.78
C HIS A 250 -2.00 5.24 -7.76
N GLY A 251 -2.34 4.46 -8.77
CA GLY A 251 -1.93 3.05 -8.92
C GLY A 251 -0.50 2.85 -9.41
N MET A 252 0.40 3.81 -9.22
CA MET A 252 1.79 3.74 -9.67
C MET A 252 2.58 2.51 -9.19
N PRO A 253 2.30 1.84 -8.03
CA PRO A 253 2.99 0.61 -7.69
C PRO A 253 2.78 -0.49 -8.73
N THR A 254 1.64 -0.49 -9.42
CA THR A 254 1.30 -1.47 -10.46
C THR A 254 1.74 -1.01 -11.85
N THR A 255 1.37 0.21 -12.27
CA THR A 255 1.64 0.69 -13.64
C THR A 255 3.09 1.08 -13.86
N GLU A 256 3.78 1.53 -12.81
CA GLU A 256 5.16 2.01 -12.83
C GLU A 256 6.10 1.15 -11.98
N ALA A 257 5.75 -0.14 -11.81
CA ALA A 257 6.44 -1.07 -10.91
C ALA A 257 7.96 -1.10 -11.12
N ALA A 258 8.43 -1.05 -12.36
CA ALA A 258 9.86 -1.04 -12.67
C ALA A 258 10.58 0.20 -12.09
N THR A 259 9.95 1.39 -12.17
CA THR A 259 10.49 2.63 -11.62
C THR A 259 10.41 2.62 -10.09
N ILE A 260 9.26 2.22 -9.54
CA ILE A 260 9.02 2.18 -8.09
C ILE A 260 9.96 1.18 -7.40
N ASN A 261 10.15 -0.01 -7.96
CA ASN A 261 10.98 -1.06 -7.37
C ASN A 261 12.48 -0.74 -7.48
N ALA A 262 12.91 -0.30 -8.67
CA ALA A 262 14.33 -0.24 -9.04
C ALA A 262 14.85 1.17 -9.25
N GLU A 263 14.31 2.21 -8.60
CA GLU A 263 14.70 3.59 -8.87
C GLU A 263 16.22 3.73 -8.98
N ARG A 264 16.71 3.64 -10.24
CA ARG A 264 18.10 3.81 -10.59
C ARG A 264 18.43 5.30 -10.56
N ARG A 265 19.32 5.72 -9.70
CA ARG A 265 19.99 7.00 -9.91
C ARG A 265 20.92 6.88 -11.11
N ALA A 266 20.97 7.92 -11.93
CA ALA A 266 21.80 8.04 -13.14
C ALA A 266 23.34 8.07 -12.88
N SER A 267 23.81 7.42 -11.81
CA SER A 267 25.21 7.29 -11.46
C SER A 267 25.51 5.89 -10.91
N PRO A 268 26.56 5.21 -11.38
CA PRO A 268 26.90 3.83 -10.95
C PRO A 268 27.24 3.69 -9.45
N ARG A 269 27.34 4.77 -8.71
CA ARG A 269 27.66 4.77 -7.26
C ARG A 269 26.48 5.06 -6.35
N ARG A 270 25.25 5.24 -6.88
CA ARG A 270 24.08 5.54 -6.07
C ARG A 270 23.00 4.46 -6.22
N ARG A 271 22.64 3.83 -5.10
CA ARG A 271 21.71 2.70 -4.96
C ARG A 271 20.25 3.14 -5.18
N ALA A 272 19.39 2.24 -5.64
CA ALA A 272 17.95 2.44 -5.80
C ALA A 272 17.32 3.01 -4.50
N VAL A 273 16.52 4.08 -4.62
CA VAL A 273 16.01 4.81 -3.43
C VAL A 273 15.09 3.91 -2.61
N PHE A 274 14.19 3.14 -3.22
CA PHE A 274 13.31 2.25 -2.49
C PHE A 274 14.09 1.09 -1.87
N VAL A 275 14.99 0.42 -2.63
CA VAL A 275 15.88 -0.61 -2.09
C VAL A 275 16.82 -0.03 -1.01
N ALA A 276 17.32 1.20 -1.16
CA ALA A 276 18.14 1.85 -0.15
C ALA A 276 17.35 2.24 1.10
N ALA A 277 16.10 2.67 0.93
CA ALA A 277 15.19 2.97 2.02
C ALA A 277 14.82 1.70 2.81
N VAL A 278 14.60 0.59 2.09
CA VAL A 278 14.26 -0.71 2.68
C VAL A 278 15.44 -1.35 3.41
N GLY A 279 16.68 -1.09 3.01
CA GLY A 279 17.87 -1.67 3.65
C GLY A 279 18.67 -2.54 2.70
N GLN A 280 19.94 -2.80 3.03
CA GLN A 280 20.81 -3.61 2.17
C GLN A 280 21.29 -4.88 2.83
N ARG A 281 21.30 -5.97 2.04
CA ARG A 281 22.50 -6.76 1.75
C ARG A 281 22.41 -7.35 0.36
N PRO A 282 23.32 -7.08 -0.57
CA PRO A 282 23.52 -7.98 -1.68
C PRO A 282 24.30 -9.19 -1.15
N GLN A 283 23.67 -10.33 -1.04
CA GLN A 283 24.40 -11.59 -1.18
C GLN A 283 24.63 -11.78 -2.68
N PRO A 284 25.85 -12.11 -3.13
CA PRO A 284 26.05 -12.45 -4.52
C PRO A 284 25.31 -13.76 -4.79
N TRP A 285 24.23 -13.70 -5.56
CA TRP A 285 23.68 -14.89 -6.17
C TRP A 285 24.76 -15.45 -7.07
N LEU A 286 25.25 -16.64 -6.71
CA LEU A 286 26.06 -17.50 -7.54
C LEU A 286 25.53 -17.43 -8.97
N ALA A 287 26.42 -16.98 -9.89
CA ALA A 287 26.19 -17.05 -11.30
C ALA A 287 25.61 -18.43 -11.65
N TYR A 288 24.37 -18.43 -12.12
CA TYR A 288 23.81 -19.59 -12.78
C TYR A 288 24.71 -19.85 -13.98
N ARG A 289 25.61 -20.81 -13.83
CA ARG A 289 26.52 -21.23 -14.89
C ARG A 289 25.66 -21.57 -16.10
N ARG A 290 25.82 -20.84 -17.19
CA ARG A 290 25.42 -21.30 -18.51
C ARG A 290 26.12 -22.64 -18.73
N GLY A 291 25.37 -23.71 -18.71
CA GLY A 291 25.90 -25.04 -18.92
C GLY A 291 24.78 -26.08 -18.97
N ARG A 292 24.40 -26.40 -20.23
CA ARG A 292 23.65 -27.56 -20.71
C ARG A 292 22.12 -27.49 -20.52
N GLY A 293 21.46 -27.41 -21.69
CA GLY A 293 20.02 -27.57 -21.81
C GLY A 293 19.52 -28.95 -21.30
N PRO A 294 18.21 -29.07 -21.06
CA PRO A 294 17.61 -30.31 -20.58
C PRO A 294 17.66 -31.42 -21.62
N PRO A 295 17.89 -32.67 -21.21
CA PRO A 295 17.69 -33.81 -22.08
C PRO A 295 16.21 -34.13 -22.10
N TYR A 296 15.53 -33.76 -23.14
CA TYR A 296 14.31 -34.45 -23.54
C TYR A 296 14.46 -34.86 -25.01
N ALA A 297 14.79 -36.14 -25.22
CA ALA A 297 14.40 -36.93 -26.35
C ALA A 297 13.16 -37.72 -25.96
#